data_18ad2f5f6f42b385ad7a7fa169d064e0
#
_entry.id   18ad2f5f6f42b385ad7a7fa169d064e0
#
_cell.length_a   1.000
_cell.length_b   1.000
_cell.length_c   1.000
_cell.angle_alpha   90.00
_cell.angle_beta   90.00
_cell.angle_gamma   90.00
#
_symmetry.space_group_name_H-M   'P 1'
#
loop_
_entity.id
_entity.type
_entity.pdbx_description
1 polymer ?
#
loop_
_entity_poly.entity_id
_entity_poly.type
_entity_poly.pdbx_seq_one_letter_code
_entity_poly.pdbx_strand_id
1 'polypeptide(L)'
;MANYVLVPGFWLGAWAWDEVAQELRAAGHQVRAVTLTGLAERAGELSPEVGVETHVADILAAMDGLEEVVLVGHSGASVPVTAVADRHPERLSRVVYVDTAPLPSGVAVIDFNDEDTQKAWRAQVGDGYALDVPPFEQGEEMFAGLTEEHFARIRAKATPQPWGAVTQSVQRPQQIPATPKTMIASTMPVAMIRELIASGNPAFAPLGTPEWTFVELPTGHWPMFSRPADLAALL
;
A
#
# COMPACT_ATOMS: atom_id res chain seq x y z
N MET A 1 -19.53 -13.90 -0.14
CA MET A 1 -18.40 -13.99 -1.09
C MET A 1 -18.09 -12.57 -1.52
N ALA A 2 -16.84 -12.12 -1.38
CA ALA A 2 -16.40 -10.80 -1.79
C ALA A 2 -15.24 -10.91 -2.80
N ASN A 3 -14.99 -9.85 -3.57
CA ASN A 3 -13.91 -9.77 -4.55
C ASN A 3 -12.79 -8.89 -3.98
N TYR A 4 -11.63 -9.45 -3.73
CA TYR A 4 -10.46 -8.74 -3.22
C TYR A 4 -9.44 -8.48 -4.32
N VAL A 5 -8.90 -7.26 -4.35
CA VAL A 5 -7.70 -6.90 -5.11
C VAL A 5 -6.66 -6.38 -4.11
N LEU A 6 -5.53 -7.10 -3.98
CA LEU A 6 -4.49 -6.86 -2.98
C LEU A 6 -3.26 -6.25 -3.66
N VAL A 7 -2.92 -5.02 -3.29
CA VAL A 7 -1.83 -4.25 -3.90
C VAL A 7 -0.68 -4.13 -2.90
N PRO A 8 0.53 -4.65 -3.21
CA PRO A 8 1.68 -4.62 -2.31
C PRO A 8 2.31 -3.24 -2.24
N GLY A 9 3.01 -2.98 -1.12
CA GLY A 9 3.87 -1.81 -0.96
C GLY A 9 5.11 -1.86 -1.83
N PHE A 10 5.98 -0.87 -1.65
CA PHE A 10 7.22 -0.73 -2.41
C PHE A 10 8.09 -1.97 -2.36
N TRP A 11 8.84 -2.20 -3.43
CA TRP A 11 9.80 -3.30 -3.68
C TRP A 11 9.16 -4.69 -3.77
N LEU A 12 7.88 -4.85 -3.43
CA LEU A 12 7.20 -6.13 -3.34
C LEU A 12 6.36 -6.42 -4.60
N GLY A 13 6.00 -7.69 -4.78
CA GLY A 13 5.05 -8.14 -5.79
C GLY A 13 3.87 -8.88 -5.17
N ALA A 14 3.01 -9.46 -6.00
CA ALA A 14 1.84 -10.25 -5.57
C ALA A 14 2.17 -11.32 -4.52
N TRP A 15 3.38 -11.88 -4.60
CA TRP A 15 3.89 -12.90 -3.68
C TRP A 15 3.87 -12.50 -2.20
N ALA A 16 3.86 -11.19 -1.91
CA ALA A 16 3.78 -10.69 -0.54
C ALA A 16 2.42 -11.00 0.12
N TRP A 17 1.41 -11.20 -0.69
CA TRP A 17 0.05 -11.49 -0.25
C TRP A 17 -0.33 -12.97 -0.27
N ASP A 18 0.60 -13.89 -0.61
CA ASP A 18 0.28 -15.32 -0.82
C ASP A 18 -0.48 -15.93 0.35
N GLU A 19 -0.03 -15.72 1.59
CA GLU A 19 -0.63 -16.30 2.79
C GLU A 19 -2.00 -15.68 3.09
N VAL A 20 -2.12 -14.35 3.03
CA VAL A 20 -3.40 -13.65 3.20
C VAL A 20 -4.40 -14.07 2.12
N ALA A 21 -3.94 -14.18 0.87
CA ALA A 21 -4.79 -14.61 -0.24
C ALA A 21 -5.26 -16.06 -0.08
N GLN A 22 -4.43 -16.93 0.50
CA GLN A 22 -4.81 -18.30 0.83
C GLN A 22 -5.94 -18.34 1.87
N GLU A 23 -5.82 -17.56 2.96
CA GLU A 23 -6.84 -17.49 4.01
C GLU A 23 -8.16 -16.94 3.45
N LEU A 24 -8.13 -15.86 2.69
CA LEU A 24 -9.32 -15.28 2.07
C LEU A 24 -10.00 -16.25 1.10
N ARG A 25 -9.22 -16.99 0.28
CA ARG A 25 -9.76 -18.01 -0.62
C ARG A 25 -10.36 -19.19 0.14
N ALA A 26 -9.73 -19.61 1.24
CA ALA A 26 -10.26 -20.64 2.12
C ALA A 26 -11.60 -20.24 2.76
N ALA A 27 -11.78 -18.93 3.01
CA ALA A 27 -13.05 -18.34 3.46
C ALA A 27 -14.10 -18.18 2.33
N GLY A 28 -13.79 -18.58 1.09
CA GLY A 28 -14.71 -18.57 -0.05
C GLY A 28 -14.75 -17.24 -0.82
N HIS A 29 -13.75 -16.40 -0.69
CA HIS A 29 -13.63 -15.14 -1.41
C HIS A 29 -12.87 -15.30 -2.74
N GLN A 30 -13.14 -14.43 -3.71
CA GLN A 30 -12.31 -14.28 -4.91
C GLN A 30 -11.19 -13.29 -4.62
N VAL A 31 -9.94 -13.67 -4.91
CA VAL A 31 -8.76 -12.86 -4.55
C VAL A 31 -7.78 -12.77 -5.72
N ARG A 32 -7.43 -11.53 -6.07
CA ARG A 32 -6.36 -11.21 -7.02
C ARG A 32 -5.31 -10.37 -6.30
N ALA A 33 -4.11 -10.95 -6.11
CA ALA A 33 -2.92 -10.20 -5.71
C ALA A 33 -2.23 -9.66 -6.97
N VAL A 34 -1.81 -8.39 -6.93
CA VAL A 34 -1.28 -7.67 -8.09
C VAL A 34 0.23 -7.56 -7.97
N THR A 35 0.95 -7.84 -9.06
CA THR A 35 2.31 -7.34 -9.24
C THR A 35 2.26 -6.12 -10.15
N LEU A 36 2.70 -4.98 -9.62
CA LEU A 36 2.72 -3.73 -10.35
C LEU A 36 3.88 -3.73 -11.38
N THR A 37 3.70 -3.04 -12.49
CA THR A 37 4.71 -2.92 -13.56
C THR A 37 6.05 -2.43 -12.99
N GLY A 38 7.13 -3.09 -13.39
CA GLY A 38 8.50 -2.80 -12.95
C GLY A 38 8.93 -3.52 -11.67
N LEU A 39 8.07 -4.35 -11.07
CA LEU A 39 8.35 -5.04 -9.80
C LEU A 39 8.32 -6.57 -9.96
N ALA A 40 9.02 -7.28 -9.09
CA ALA A 40 9.07 -8.73 -8.97
C ALA A 40 9.21 -9.43 -10.35
N GLU A 41 8.29 -10.34 -10.71
CA GLU A 41 8.29 -11.04 -12.01
C GLU A 41 8.11 -10.10 -13.21
N ARG A 42 7.66 -8.85 -12.97
CA ARG A 42 7.54 -7.80 -13.99
C ARG A 42 8.68 -6.78 -13.95
N ALA A 43 9.77 -7.07 -13.22
CA ALA A 43 10.94 -6.19 -13.12
C ALA A 43 11.58 -5.85 -14.49
N GLY A 44 11.46 -6.77 -15.46
CA GLY A 44 11.91 -6.53 -16.84
C GLY A 44 11.12 -5.44 -17.61
N GLU A 45 9.98 -4.99 -17.09
CA GLU A 45 9.17 -3.92 -17.67
C GLU A 45 9.51 -2.54 -17.07
N LEU A 46 10.48 -2.47 -16.14
CA LEU A 46 10.92 -1.23 -15.52
C LEU A 46 11.52 -0.27 -16.56
N SER A 47 11.02 0.95 -16.59
CA SER A 47 11.48 2.01 -17.48
C SER A 47 11.24 3.40 -16.86
N PRO A 48 11.79 4.49 -17.41
CA PRO A 48 11.55 5.85 -16.91
C PRO A 48 10.09 6.28 -16.94
N GLU A 49 9.26 5.67 -17.78
CA GLU A 49 7.85 5.98 -17.94
C GLU A 49 6.96 5.30 -16.88
N VAL A 50 7.50 4.30 -16.17
CA VAL A 50 6.74 3.60 -15.12
C VAL A 50 6.55 4.50 -13.91
N GLY A 51 5.30 4.81 -13.61
CA GLY A 51 4.93 5.69 -12.52
C GLY A 51 3.56 5.37 -11.94
N VAL A 52 2.98 6.35 -11.23
CA VAL A 52 1.69 6.17 -10.55
C VAL A 52 0.58 5.78 -11.51
N GLU A 53 0.48 6.42 -12.69
CA GLU A 53 -0.59 6.11 -13.65
C GLU A 53 -0.44 4.72 -14.27
N THR A 54 0.79 4.23 -14.45
CA THR A 54 1.05 2.84 -14.86
C THR A 54 0.51 1.87 -13.81
N HIS A 55 0.80 2.13 -12.54
CA HIS A 55 0.30 1.31 -11.42
C HIS A 55 -1.22 1.40 -11.25
N VAL A 56 -1.83 2.57 -11.51
CA VAL A 56 -3.29 2.70 -11.56
C VAL A 56 -3.88 1.79 -12.64
N ALA A 57 -3.29 1.78 -13.84
CA ALA A 57 -3.73 0.90 -14.93
C ALA A 57 -3.61 -0.59 -14.57
N ASP A 58 -2.52 -0.99 -13.90
CA ASP A 58 -2.34 -2.37 -13.41
C ASP A 58 -3.45 -2.78 -12.44
N ILE A 59 -3.80 -1.89 -11.50
CA ILE A 59 -4.86 -2.15 -10.51
C ILE A 59 -6.21 -2.28 -11.23
N LEU A 60 -6.53 -1.37 -12.16
CA LEU A 60 -7.77 -1.42 -12.93
C LEU A 60 -7.87 -2.69 -13.77
N ALA A 61 -6.78 -3.13 -14.40
CA ALA A 61 -6.71 -4.39 -15.12
C ALA A 61 -6.96 -5.60 -14.19
N ALA A 62 -6.42 -5.56 -12.97
CA ALA A 62 -6.68 -6.60 -11.98
C ALA A 62 -8.14 -6.62 -11.50
N MET A 63 -8.87 -5.50 -11.63
CA MET A 63 -10.29 -5.40 -11.30
C MET A 63 -11.21 -5.83 -12.45
N ASP A 64 -10.70 -6.10 -13.65
CA ASP A 64 -11.54 -6.44 -14.81
C ASP A 64 -12.43 -7.65 -14.56
N GLY A 65 -13.73 -7.50 -14.86
CA GLY A 65 -14.76 -8.51 -14.64
C GLY A 65 -15.12 -8.74 -13.16
N LEU A 66 -14.60 -7.91 -12.23
CA LEU A 66 -15.03 -7.89 -10.84
C LEU A 66 -15.94 -6.69 -10.58
N GLU A 67 -16.94 -6.90 -9.73
CA GLU A 67 -17.84 -5.86 -9.22
C GLU A 67 -17.72 -5.81 -7.69
N GLU A 68 -18.07 -4.68 -7.09
CA GLU A 68 -18.05 -4.47 -5.63
C GLU A 68 -16.74 -4.89 -4.99
N VAL A 69 -15.63 -4.43 -5.57
CA VAL A 69 -14.27 -4.82 -5.15
C VAL A 69 -13.94 -4.24 -3.78
N VAL A 70 -13.36 -5.05 -2.91
CA VAL A 70 -12.58 -4.62 -1.75
C VAL A 70 -11.14 -4.40 -2.23
N LEU A 71 -10.77 -3.13 -2.41
CA LEU A 71 -9.43 -2.75 -2.84
C LEU A 71 -8.53 -2.56 -1.63
N VAL A 72 -7.46 -3.35 -1.53
CA VAL A 72 -6.54 -3.35 -0.39
C VAL A 72 -5.18 -2.84 -0.85
N GLY A 73 -4.67 -1.79 -0.20
CA GLY A 73 -3.34 -1.25 -0.47
C GLY A 73 -2.48 -1.21 0.79
N HIS A 74 -1.22 -1.61 0.66
CA HIS A 74 -0.22 -1.56 1.72
C HIS A 74 0.81 -0.48 1.46
N SER A 75 1.17 0.30 2.49
CA SER A 75 2.34 1.21 2.46
C SER A 75 2.35 2.12 1.21
N GLY A 76 3.42 2.09 0.42
CA GLY A 76 3.60 2.89 -0.79
C GLY A 76 2.57 2.68 -1.90
N ALA A 77 1.73 1.64 -1.84
CA ALA A 77 0.59 1.49 -2.73
C ALA A 77 -0.54 2.49 -2.45
N SER A 78 -0.46 3.27 -1.37
CA SER A 78 -1.50 4.25 -1.00
C SER A 78 -1.84 5.21 -2.13
N VAL A 79 -0.85 5.69 -2.89
CA VAL A 79 -1.07 6.67 -3.98
C VAL A 79 -1.87 6.09 -5.14
N PRO A 80 -1.46 4.99 -5.81
CA PRO A 80 -2.25 4.42 -6.90
C PRO A 80 -3.59 3.85 -6.44
N VAL A 81 -3.68 3.26 -5.24
CA VAL A 81 -4.95 2.79 -4.65
C VAL A 81 -5.91 3.95 -4.42
N THR A 82 -5.42 5.07 -3.89
CA THR A 82 -6.23 6.28 -3.69
C THR A 82 -6.70 6.85 -5.03
N ALA A 83 -5.84 6.87 -6.05
CA ALA A 83 -6.22 7.34 -7.38
C ALA A 83 -7.37 6.49 -7.98
N VAL A 84 -7.30 5.16 -7.85
CA VAL A 84 -8.39 4.26 -8.26
C VAL A 84 -9.66 4.54 -7.45
N ALA A 85 -9.55 4.67 -6.13
CA ALA A 85 -10.69 4.90 -5.25
C ALA A 85 -11.39 6.24 -5.51
N ASP A 86 -10.63 7.27 -5.82
CA ASP A 86 -11.17 8.61 -6.11
C ASP A 86 -11.82 8.70 -7.50
N ARG A 87 -11.31 7.94 -8.49
CA ARG A 87 -11.74 8.02 -9.90
C ARG A 87 -12.80 6.98 -10.30
N HIS A 88 -12.84 5.85 -9.61
CA HIS A 88 -13.70 4.70 -9.91
C HIS A 88 -14.45 4.17 -8.67
N PRO A 89 -15.07 5.07 -7.85
CA PRO A 89 -15.74 4.67 -6.62
C PRO A 89 -16.89 3.68 -6.86
N GLU A 90 -17.52 3.73 -8.03
CA GLU A 90 -18.63 2.85 -8.42
C GLU A 90 -18.23 1.37 -8.55
N ARG A 91 -16.94 1.09 -8.69
CA ARG A 91 -16.40 -0.28 -8.79
C ARG A 91 -16.08 -0.89 -7.42
N LEU A 92 -16.13 -0.09 -6.35
CA LEU A 92 -15.61 -0.46 -5.05
C LEU A 92 -16.74 -0.58 -4.02
N SER A 93 -16.74 -1.67 -3.27
CA SER A 93 -17.54 -1.80 -2.05
C SER A 93 -16.81 -1.20 -0.83
N ARG A 94 -15.47 -1.26 -0.81
CA ARG A 94 -14.63 -0.74 0.28
C ARG A 94 -13.19 -0.56 -0.18
N VAL A 95 -12.47 0.38 0.44
CA VAL A 95 -11.01 0.51 0.33
C VAL A 95 -10.38 0.22 1.69
N VAL A 96 -9.33 -0.60 1.70
CA VAL A 96 -8.58 -0.92 2.92
C VAL A 96 -7.13 -0.46 2.77
N TYR A 97 -6.69 0.37 3.70
CA TYR A 97 -5.32 0.85 3.81
C TYR A 97 -4.63 0.08 4.94
N VAL A 98 -3.63 -0.72 4.59
CA VAL A 98 -2.87 -1.53 5.55
C VAL A 98 -1.60 -0.80 5.91
N ASP A 99 -1.52 -0.36 7.16
CA ASP A 99 -0.45 0.45 7.75
C ASP A 99 -0.04 1.65 6.90
N THR A 100 -1.04 2.31 6.30
CA THR A 100 -0.90 3.50 5.46
C THR A 100 -2.22 4.27 5.37
N ALA A 101 -2.19 5.43 4.71
CA ALA A 101 -3.36 6.29 4.45
C ALA A 101 -3.25 6.97 3.09
N PRO A 102 -4.35 7.52 2.55
CA PRO A 102 -4.29 8.40 1.38
C PRO A 102 -3.42 9.62 1.67
N LEU A 103 -2.53 9.95 0.76
CA LEU A 103 -1.78 11.20 0.83
C LEU A 103 -2.66 12.41 0.41
N PRO A 104 -2.35 13.61 0.90
CA PRO A 104 -2.99 14.83 0.43
C PRO A 104 -2.83 15.02 -1.09
N SER A 105 -3.75 15.80 -1.71
CA SER A 105 -3.68 16.13 -3.13
C SER A 105 -2.34 16.78 -3.47
N GLY A 106 -1.68 16.29 -4.51
CA GLY A 106 -0.40 16.82 -4.99
C GLY A 106 0.82 16.41 -4.17
N VAL A 107 0.67 15.55 -3.15
CA VAL A 107 1.78 15.03 -2.33
C VAL A 107 2.20 13.65 -2.86
N ALA A 108 3.49 13.47 -3.07
CA ALA A 108 4.09 12.18 -3.45
C ALA A 108 4.60 11.43 -2.20
N VAL A 109 4.88 10.13 -2.35
CA VAL A 109 5.40 9.32 -1.23
C VAL A 109 6.72 9.88 -0.68
N ILE A 110 7.61 10.36 -1.57
CA ILE A 110 8.89 10.94 -1.16
C ILE A 110 8.70 12.16 -0.24
N ASP A 111 7.69 12.97 -0.46
CA ASP A 111 7.44 14.21 0.28
C ASP A 111 7.00 13.93 1.74
N PHE A 112 6.60 12.70 2.04
CA PHE A 112 6.22 12.27 3.39
C PHE A 112 7.42 11.89 4.26
N ASN A 113 8.62 11.82 3.66
CA ASN A 113 9.86 11.53 4.37
C ASN A 113 10.57 12.83 4.79
N ASP A 114 11.45 12.74 5.77
CA ASP A 114 12.30 13.85 6.15
C ASP A 114 13.28 14.22 5.03
N GLU A 115 13.85 15.44 5.11
CA GLU A 115 14.73 15.98 4.06
C GLU A 115 15.99 15.14 3.82
N ASP A 116 16.52 14.50 4.87
CA ASP A 116 17.74 13.69 4.75
C ASP A 116 17.44 12.38 4.01
N THR A 117 16.31 11.72 4.32
CA THR A 117 15.81 10.57 3.58
C THR A 117 15.52 10.92 2.11
N GLN A 118 14.87 12.05 1.85
CA GLN A 118 14.62 12.51 0.47
C GLN A 118 15.92 12.73 -0.31
N LYS A 119 16.93 13.39 0.30
CA LYS A 119 18.26 13.59 -0.30
C LYS A 119 18.98 12.28 -0.56
N ALA A 120 18.94 11.36 0.40
CA ALA A 120 19.57 10.04 0.28
C ALA A 120 18.96 9.24 -0.87
N TRP A 121 17.64 9.19 -0.97
CA TRP A 121 16.94 8.49 -2.07
C TRP A 121 17.25 9.11 -3.43
N ARG A 122 17.23 10.46 -3.55
CA ARG A 122 17.60 11.15 -4.79
C ARG A 122 19.05 10.88 -5.19
N ALA A 123 19.96 10.87 -4.21
CA ALA A 123 21.38 10.58 -4.47
C ALA A 123 21.59 9.11 -4.89
N GLN A 124 20.85 8.18 -4.32
CA GLN A 124 20.90 6.77 -4.68
C GLN A 124 20.42 6.52 -6.11
N VAL A 125 19.31 7.15 -6.49
CA VAL A 125 18.76 7.01 -7.85
C VAL A 125 19.63 7.74 -8.89
N GLY A 126 20.20 8.89 -8.54
CA GLY A 126 21.02 9.70 -9.46
C GLY A 126 20.29 10.03 -10.76
N ASP A 127 20.90 9.71 -11.90
CA ASP A 127 20.30 9.84 -13.23
C ASP A 127 19.45 8.62 -13.64
N GLY A 128 19.26 7.67 -12.74
CA GLY A 128 18.47 6.47 -12.96
C GLY A 128 16.96 6.68 -12.74
N TYR A 129 16.23 5.59 -12.76
CA TYR A 129 14.77 5.59 -12.61
C TYR A 129 14.26 4.49 -11.66
N ALA A 130 15.13 3.99 -10.79
CA ALA A 130 14.81 2.96 -9.81
C ALA A 130 15.43 3.28 -8.44
N LEU A 131 14.66 3.14 -7.39
CA LEU A 131 15.11 3.19 -6.01
C LEU A 131 15.43 1.78 -5.54
N ASP A 132 16.67 1.52 -5.15
CA ASP A 132 17.11 0.21 -4.69
C ASP A 132 16.34 -0.28 -3.47
N VAL A 133 16.34 -1.59 -3.33
CA VAL A 133 15.77 -2.26 -2.16
C VAL A 133 16.60 -1.88 -0.92
N PRO A 134 15.97 -1.34 0.15
CA PRO A 134 16.70 -1.04 1.37
C PRO A 134 17.20 -2.32 2.04
N PRO A 135 18.24 -2.26 2.87
CA PRO A 135 18.63 -3.41 3.67
C PRO A 135 17.50 -3.73 4.66
N PHE A 136 16.85 -4.88 4.46
CA PHE A 136 15.90 -5.42 5.43
C PHE A 136 16.68 -6.17 6.50
N GLU A 137 16.89 -5.52 7.66
CA GLU A 137 17.69 -6.06 8.75
C GLU A 137 16.84 -6.26 10.01
N GLN A 138 17.14 -7.31 10.78
CA GLN A 138 16.45 -7.55 12.05
C GLN A 138 16.79 -6.46 13.08
N GLY A 139 15.85 -6.18 13.97
CA GLY A 139 16.06 -5.33 15.14
C GLY A 139 15.40 -3.96 15.10
N GLU A 140 14.88 -3.55 13.98
CA GLU A 140 14.07 -2.33 13.89
C GLU A 140 12.60 -2.64 14.24
N GLU A 141 11.94 -1.71 14.95
CA GLU A 141 10.52 -1.85 15.36
C GLU A 141 9.58 -2.07 14.20
N MET A 142 9.86 -1.44 13.06
CA MET A 142 9.07 -1.62 11.84
C MET A 142 9.07 -3.05 11.30
N PHE A 143 10.07 -3.88 11.66
CA PHE A 143 10.16 -5.30 11.29
C PHE A 143 9.64 -6.25 12.38
N ALA A 144 8.97 -5.75 13.40
CA ALA A 144 8.46 -6.58 14.48
C ALA A 144 7.57 -7.72 13.95
N GLY A 145 7.81 -8.93 14.47
CA GLY A 145 7.08 -10.14 14.06
C GLY A 145 7.60 -10.83 12.81
N LEU A 146 8.57 -10.26 12.09
CA LEU A 146 9.22 -10.95 10.97
C LEU A 146 10.24 -11.97 11.47
N THR A 147 10.27 -13.14 10.81
CA THR A 147 11.25 -14.20 11.04
C THR A 147 12.39 -14.12 10.02
N GLU A 148 13.51 -14.84 10.25
CA GLU A 148 14.59 -14.92 9.26
C GLU A 148 14.10 -15.52 7.91
N GLU A 149 13.11 -16.39 7.92
CA GLU A 149 12.52 -16.91 6.69
C GLU A 149 11.82 -15.79 5.89
N HIS A 150 11.10 -14.90 6.58
CA HIS A 150 10.49 -13.72 5.95
C HIS A 150 11.56 -12.80 5.35
N PHE A 151 12.63 -12.49 6.07
CA PHE A 151 13.74 -11.70 5.55
C PHE A 151 14.43 -12.36 4.36
N ALA A 152 14.67 -13.67 4.41
CA ALA A 152 15.24 -14.43 3.28
C ALA A 152 14.35 -14.36 2.05
N ARG A 153 13.01 -14.49 2.23
CA ARG A 153 12.02 -14.37 1.15
C ARG A 153 12.00 -12.98 0.55
N ILE A 154 12.03 -11.93 1.39
CA ILE A 154 12.08 -10.53 0.93
C ILE A 154 13.36 -10.30 0.14
N ARG A 155 14.53 -10.62 0.68
CA ARG A 155 15.83 -10.46 0.00
C ARG A 155 15.90 -11.20 -1.35
N ALA A 156 15.23 -12.35 -1.47
CA ALA A 156 15.22 -13.14 -2.69
C ALA A 156 14.26 -12.61 -3.77
N LYS A 157 13.19 -11.90 -3.39
CA LYS A 157 12.09 -11.56 -4.30
C LYS A 157 11.84 -10.06 -4.46
N ALA A 158 12.32 -9.22 -3.55
CA ALA A 158 12.19 -7.77 -3.66
C ALA A 158 13.01 -7.26 -4.85
N THR A 159 12.50 -6.24 -5.52
CA THR A 159 13.13 -5.62 -6.69
C THR A 159 13.14 -4.10 -6.54
N PRO A 160 14.05 -3.38 -7.20
CA PRO A 160 14.07 -1.92 -7.16
C PRO A 160 12.71 -1.32 -7.52
N GLN A 161 12.34 -0.25 -6.79
CA GLN A 161 11.07 0.45 -6.95
C GLN A 161 11.15 1.45 -8.10
N PRO A 162 10.19 1.47 -9.06
CA PRO A 162 10.11 2.51 -10.07
C PRO A 162 10.08 3.90 -9.44
N TRP A 163 11.03 4.77 -9.83
CA TRP A 163 11.18 6.11 -9.24
C TRP A 163 9.97 7.00 -9.47
N GLY A 164 9.30 6.84 -10.63
CA GLY A 164 8.05 7.55 -10.90
C GLY A 164 6.95 7.26 -9.87
N ALA A 165 6.86 6.03 -9.35
CA ALA A 165 5.88 5.69 -8.32
C ALA A 165 6.21 6.29 -6.94
N VAL A 166 7.47 6.67 -6.70
CA VAL A 166 7.94 7.31 -5.46
C VAL A 166 7.72 8.83 -5.49
N THR A 167 7.90 9.44 -6.68
CA THR A 167 7.97 10.91 -6.84
C THR A 167 6.75 11.55 -7.48
N GLN A 168 5.91 10.75 -8.13
CA GLN A 168 4.67 11.29 -8.71
C GLN A 168 3.56 11.32 -7.67
N SER A 169 2.76 12.39 -7.72
CA SER A 169 1.57 12.59 -6.89
C SER A 169 0.31 12.45 -7.72
N VAL A 170 -0.82 12.29 -7.06
CA VAL A 170 -2.14 12.36 -7.69
C VAL A 170 -2.88 13.64 -7.26
N GLN A 171 -3.65 14.20 -8.19
CA GLN A 171 -4.61 15.24 -7.85
C GLN A 171 -5.91 14.59 -7.43
N ARG A 172 -6.32 14.82 -6.20
CA ARG A 172 -7.55 14.30 -5.63
C ARG A 172 -8.73 15.22 -5.97
N PRO A 173 -9.93 14.69 -6.16
CA PRO A 173 -11.10 15.53 -6.39
C PRO A 173 -11.42 16.39 -5.17
N GLN A 174 -12.04 17.55 -5.40
CA GLN A 174 -12.46 18.44 -4.32
C GLN A 174 -13.47 17.73 -3.37
N GLN A 175 -14.36 16.92 -3.93
CA GLN A 175 -15.28 16.08 -3.18
C GLN A 175 -14.79 14.63 -3.20
N ILE A 176 -14.27 14.17 -2.08
CA ILE A 176 -13.80 12.78 -1.93
C ILE A 176 -15.02 11.85 -1.91
N PRO A 177 -14.99 10.75 -2.69
CA PRO A 177 -16.07 9.77 -2.70
C PRO A 177 -16.34 9.17 -1.31
N ALA A 178 -17.64 8.94 -1.03
CA ALA A 178 -18.10 8.37 0.23
C ALA A 178 -17.92 6.83 0.32
N THR A 179 -17.12 6.23 -0.56
CA THR A 179 -16.77 4.81 -0.47
C THR A 179 -16.25 4.49 0.93
N PRO A 180 -16.76 3.44 1.61
CA PRO A 180 -16.27 3.03 2.92
C PRO A 180 -14.77 2.76 2.92
N LYS A 181 -14.07 3.25 3.93
CA LYS A 181 -12.62 3.13 4.07
C LYS A 181 -12.27 2.50 5.41
N THR A 182 -11.31 1.59 5.40
CA THR A 182 -10.76 1.01 6.62
C THR A 182 -9.26 1.25 6.65
N MET A 183 -8.74 1.71 7.77
CA MET A 183 -7.31 1.67 8.06
C MET A 183 -7.05 0.52 9.03
N ILE A 184 -6.20 -0.41 8.64
CA ILE A 184 -5.63 -1.41 9.53
C ILE A 184 -4.27 -0.88 9.97
N ALA A 185 -4.21 -0.44 11.22
CA ALA A 185 -3.04 0.21 11.82
C ALA A 185 -2.17 -0.84 12.53
N SER A 186 -0.90 -0.94 12.16
CA SER A 186 0.04 -1.91 12.72
C SER A 186 1.13 -1.23 13.54
N THR A 187 1.85 -0.27 12.96
CA THR A 187 2.96 0.43 13.63
C THR A 187 2.50 1.60 14.48
N MET A 188 1.37 2.23 14.15
CA MET A 188 0.83 3.35 14.91
C MET A 188 -0.45 2.94 15.63
N PRO A 189 -0.55 3.11 16.97
CA PRO A 189 -1.78 2.82 17.71
C PRO A 189 -2.98 3.65 17.22
N VAL A 190 -4.15 3.04 17.11
CA VAL A 190 -5.40 3.72 16.70
C VAL A 190 -5.74 4.90 17.63
N ALA A 191 -5.41 4.82 18.92
CA ALA A 191 -5.58 5.95 19.85
C ALA A 191 -4.79 7.18 19.39
N MET A 192 -3.53 7.02 18.99
CA MET A 192 -2.69 8.11 18.47
C MET A 192 -3.24 8.68 17.15
N ILE A 193 -3.71 7.83 16.24
CA ILE A 193 -4.35 8.27 14.99
C ILE A 193 -5.55 9.18 15.31
N ARG A 194 -6.39 8.77 16.25
CA ARG A 194 -7.57 9.57 16.68
C ARG A 194 -7.19 10.89 17.33
N GLU A 195 -6.11 10.93 18.09
CA GLU A 195 -5.58 12.17 18.67
C GLU A 195 -5.07 13.13 17.58
N LEU A 196 -4.37 12.62 16.57
CA LEU A 196 -3.91 13.41 15.43
C LEU A 196 -5.08 13.95 14.61
N ILE A 197 -6.14 13.16 14.41
CA ILE A 197 -7.38 13.62 13.77
C ILE A 197 -8.02 14.75 14.60
N ALA A 198 -8.20 14.54 15.90
CA ALA A 198 -8.84 15.48 16.78
C ALA A 198 -8.07 16.80 16.95
N SER A 199 -6.74 16.75 16.88
CA SER A 199 -5.86 17.93 16.91
C SER A 199 -5.85 18.75 15.60
N GLY A 200 -6.49 18.24 14.55
CA GLY A 200 -6.49 18.89 13.23
C GLY A 200 -5.16 18.78 12.50
N ASN A 201 -4.35 17.76 12.81
CA ASN A 201 -3.11 17.51 12.07
C ASN A 201 -3.40 17.40 10.55
N PRO A 202 -2.75 18.19 9.68
CA PRO A 202 -3.11 18.26 8.26
C PRO A 202 -3.09 16.93 7.51
N ALA A 203 -2.22 15.99 7.91
CA ALA A 203 -2.12 14.67 7.29
C ALA A 203 -3.24 13.72 7.75
N PHE A 204 -3.77 13.91 8.95
CA PHE A 204 -4.74 12.99 9.57
C PHE A 204 -6.16 13.56 9.66
N ALA A 205 -6.32 14.88 9.71
CA ALA A 205 -7.63 15.52 9.78
C ALA A 205 -8.62 15.06 8.69
N PRO A 206 -8.21 14.80 7.43
CA PRO A 206 -9.08 14.27 6.38
C PRO A 206 -9.62 12.86 6.66
N LEU A 207 -9.02 12.12 7.59
CA LEU A 207 -9.47 10.79 7.98
C LEU A 207 -10.59 10.84 9.05
N GLY A 208 -10.95 12.03 9.54
CA GLY A 208 -11.98 12.25 10.56
C GLY A 208 -13.42 12.20 10.03
N THR A 209 -13.67 11.69 8.84
CA THR A 209 -15.02 11.60 8.24
C THR A 209 -15.70 10.27 8.56
N PRO A 210 -17.05 10.19 8.49
CA PRO A 210 -17.80 8.98 8.89
C PRO A 210 -17.53 7.75 8.03
N GLU A 211 -16.92 7.90 6.86
CA GLU A 211 -16.56 6.80 5.98
C GLU A 211 -15.39 5.95 6.50
N TRP A 212 -14.65 6.45 7.48
CA TRP A 212 -13.47 5.79 8.03
C TRP A 212 -13.77 4.88 9.21
N THR A 213 -13.25 3.65 9.11
CA THR A 213 -13.13 2.70 10.21
C THR A 213 -11.65 2.48 10.52
N PHE A 214 -11.29 2.47 11.80
CA PHE A 214 -9.91 2.20 12.26
C PHE A 214 -9.89 0.90 13.03
N VAL A 215 -9.03 -0.02 12.62
CA VAL A 215 -8.83 -1.33 13.25
C VAL A 215 -7.36 -1.46 13.61
N GLU A 216 -7.07 -1.97 14.79
CA GLU A 216 -5.70 -2.15 15.27
C GLU A 216 -5.25 -3.60 15.06
N LEU A 217 -4.09 -3.79 14.46
CA LEU A 217 -3.39 -5.06 14.33
C LEU A 217 -1.93 -4.85 14.73
N PRO A 218 -1.61 -4.84 16.05
CA PRO A 218 -0.28 -4.50 16.53
C PRO A 218 0.77 -5.49 16.05
N THR A 219 1.66 -5.03 15.19
CA THR A 219 2.82 -5.76 14.66
C THR A 219 3.72 -4.76 13.92
N GLY A 220 4.78 -5.23 13.24
CA GLY A 220 5.56 -4.39 12.34
C GLY A 220 4.82 -3.98 11.08
N HIS A 221 5.52 -3.25 10.21
CA HIS A 221 4.98 -2.63 8.99
C HIS A 221 4.45 -3.65 7.95
N TRP A 222 4.78 -4.92 8.07
CA TRP A 222 4.41 -5.99 7.12
C TRP A 222 3.50 -7.04 7.75
N PRO A 223 2.25 -6.69 8.12
CA PRO A 223 1.31 -7.64 8.74
C PRO A 223 0.97 -8.84 7.84
N MET A 224 1.11 -8.72 6.52
CA MET A 224 0.90 -9.80 5.58
C MET A 224 1.92 -10.96 5.74
N PHE A 225 3.08 -10.70 6.36
CA PHE A 225 4.06 -11.72 6.72
C PHE A 225 3.96 -12.11 8.20
N SER A 226 3.87 -11.13 9.10
CA SER A 226 3.93 -11.39 10.54
C SER A 226 2.63 -11.94 11.13
N ARG A 227 1.47 -11.59 10.56
CA ARG A 227 0.12 -11.95 11.06
C ARG A 227 -0.89 -12.17 9.92
N PRO A 228 -0.61 -13.06 8.93
CA PRO A 228 -1.42 -13.18 7.72
C PRO A 228 -2.87 -13.61 7.99
N ALA A 229 -3.11 -14.57 8.90
CA ALA A 229 -4.45 -15.02 9.23
C ALA A 229 -5.27 -13.95 9.96
N ASP A 230 -4.66 -13.22 10.90
CA ASP A 230 -5.32 -12.12 11.59
C ASP A 230 -5.65 -10.97 10.63
N LEU A 231 -4.70 -10.65 9.72
CA LEU A 231 -4.94 -9.65 8.69
C LEU A 231 -6.10 -10.07 7.78
N ALA A 232 -6.12 -11.31 7.32
CA ALA A 232 -7.21 -11.82 6.48
C ALA A 232 -8.57 -11.75 7.19
N ALA A 233 -8.63 -12.00 8.49
CA ALA A 233 -9.86 -11.92 9.28
C ALA A 233 -10.39 -10.47 9.45
N LEU A 234 -9.55 -9.45 9.25
CA LEU A 234 -9.92 -8.03 9.30
C LEU A 234 -10.29 -7.46 7.93
N LEU A 235 -9.94 -8.18 6.86
CA LEU A 235 -10.28 -7.79 5.49
C LEU A 235 -11.70 -8.20 5.13
#